data_5cca0d300b7b72d80779ad3ff4c9ef68
#
_entry.id   5cca0d300b7b72d80779ad3ff4c9ef68
#
_cell.length_a   1.000
_cell.length_b   1.000
_cell.length_c   1.000
_cell.angle_alpha   90.00
_cell.angle_beta   90.00
_cell.angle_gamma   90.00
#
_symmetry.space_group_name_H-M   'P 1'
#
loop_
_entity.id
_entity.type
_entity.pdbx_description
1 polymer ?
#
loop_
_entity_poly.entity_id
_entity_poly.type
_entity_poly.pdbx_seq_one_letter_code
_entity_poly.pdbx_strand_id
1 'polypeptide(L)'
;MMSGIFFTAFALQWAAIIAMALLIVGLFRQVGMLHERLGPVGALTLSGGAKVGETAPLFELPSLTGGEVRIGGTSTDGRSTLLFFLSPTCPVCKTMLPILVSMTKESRQSTRLVLASDGDEAAQMKMILREKLSDYPFVLSTDLGRAHGVGKLPYAVLLGPDGKVAAKGLINNREHVESLFEAQRTGIASIQDYMARRELAS
;
A
#
# COMPACT_ATOMS: atom_id res chain seq x y z
N MET A 1 -11.43 -20.32 65.53
CA MET A 1 -10.44 -19.45 64.83
C MET A 1 -9.98 -19.96 63.47
N MET A 2 -9.80 -21.26 63.25
CA MET A 2 -9.39 -21.83 61.93
C MET A 2 -10.37 -21.60 60.77
N SER A 3 -11.70 -21.60 61.04
CA SER A 3 -12.71 -21.36 59.97
C SER A 3 -12.64 -19.96 59.37
N GLY A 4 -12.36 -18.92 60.15
CA GLY A 4 -12.28 -17.54 59.64
C GLY A 4 -11.09 -17.34 58.66
N ILE A 5 -9.92 -17.91 59.01
CA ILE A 5 -8.72 -17.84 58.18
C ILE A 5 -8.93 -18.57 56.83
N PHE A 6 -9.64 -19.70 56.88
CA PHE A 6 -9.96 -20.46 55.67
C PHE A 6 -10.87 -19.67 54.69
N PHE A 7 -11.94 -19.02 55.27
CA PHE A 7 -12.86 -18.21 54.43
C PHE A 7 -12.16 -16.96 53.85
N THR A 8 -11.28 -16.30 54.61
CA THR A 8 -10.52 -15.14 54.12
C THR A 8 -9.52 -15.55 53.00
N ALA A 9 -8.80 -16.65 53.19
CA ALA A 9 -7.89 -17.18 52.18
C ALA A 9 -8.64 -17.58 50.89
N PHE A 10 -9.79 -18.22 51.02
CA PHE A 10 -10.66 -18.62 49.91
C PHE A 10 -11.21 -17.39 49.16
N ALA A 11 -11.66 -16.38 49.86
CA ALA A 11 -12.13 -15.13 49.24
C ALA A 11 -11.01 -14.39 48.52
N LEU A 12 -9.80 -14.31 49.09
CA LEU A 12 -8.62 -13.71 48.45
C LEU A 12 -8.22 -14.48 47.15
N GLN A 13 -8.28 -15.81 47.22
CA GLN A 13 -7.98 -16.64 46.04
C GLN A 13 -8.96 -16.36 44.87
N TRP A 14 -10.26 -16.28 45.18
CA TRP A 14 -11.26 -15.97 44.14
C TRP A 14 -11.11 -14.53 43.63
N ALA A 15 -10.80 -13.57 44.49
CA ALA A 15 -10.54 -12.20 44.09
C ALA A 15 -9.33 -12.13 43.14
N ALA A 16 -8.25 -12.86 43.42
CA ALA A 16 -7.08 -12.95 42.53
C ALA A 16 -7.40 -13.60 41.20
N ILE A 17 -8.21 -14.67 41.17
CA ILE A 17 -8.64 -15.34 39.92
C ILE A 17 -9.47 -14.39 39.07
N ILE A 18 -10.41 -13.66 39.65
CA ILE A 18 -11.25 -12.69 38.93
C ILE A 18 -10.40 -11.54 38.38
N ALA A 19 -9.47 -11.01 39.17
CA ALA A 19 -8.55 -9.97 38.71
C ALA A 19 -7.69 -10.43 37.54
N MET A 20 -7.16 -11.65 37.61
CA MET A 20 -6.39 -12.26 36.52
C MET A 20 -7.24 -12.45 35.26
N ALA A 21 -8.47 -12.93 35.39
CA ALA A 21 -9.40 -13.09 34.27
C ALA A 21 -9.71 -11.75 33.57
N LEU A 22 -9.93 -10.68 34.34
CA LEU A 22 -10.17 -9.34 33.80
C LEU A 22 -8.93 -8.78 33.08
N LEU A 23 -7.73 -9.01 33.61
CA LEU A 23 -6.47 -8.64 32.93
C LEU A 23 -6.31 -9.39 31.60
N ILE A 24 -6.58 -10.68 31.58
CA ILE A 24 -6.50 -11.49 30.36
C ILE A 24 -7.50 -10.98 29.32
N VAL A 25 -8.74 -10.71 29.70
CA VAL A 25 -9.75 -10.13 28.78
C VAL A 25 -9.32 -8.77 28.26
N GLY A 26 -8.73 -7.92 29.11
CA GLY A 26 -8.17 -6.62 28.72
C GLY A 26 -7.05 -6.76 27.68
N LEU A 27 -6.13 -7.69 27.90
CA LEU A 27 -5.04 -8.00 26.96
C LEU A 27 -5.57 -8.55 25.64
N PHE A 28 -6.55 -9.46 25.65
CA PHE A 28 -7.17 -9.95 24.42
C PHE A 28 -7.86 -8.85 23.62
N ARG A 29 -8.53 -7.89 24.29
CA ARG A 29 -9.09 -6.71 23.61
C ARG A 29 -8.02 -5.83 22.98
N GLN A 30 -6.88 -5.61 23.66
CA GLN A 30 -5.77 -4.84 23.09
C GLN A 30 -5.12 -5.54 21.91
N VAL A 31 -4.91 -6.85 21.99
CA VAL A 31 -4.38 -7.67 20.89
C VAL A 31 -5.36 -7.69 19.72
N GLY A 32 -6.67 -7.79 19.96
CA GLY A 32 -7.70 -7.71 18.92
C GLY A 32 -7.69 -6.38 18.16
N MET A 33 -7.58 -5.25 18.88
CA MET A 33 -7.47 -3.93 18.24
C MET A 33 -6.15 -3.75 17.47
N LEU A 34 -5.06 -4.38 17.94
CA LEU A 34 -3.79 -4.37 17.23
C LEU A 34 -3.85 -5.23 15.96
N HIS A 35 -4.56 -6.35 16.01
CA HIS A 35 -4.77 -7.24 14.85
C HIS A 35 -5.63 -6.59 13.75
N GLU A 36 -6.62 -5.80 14.10
CA GLU A 36 -7.40 -5.01 13.12
C GLU A 36 -6.55 -3.91 12.44
N ARG A 37 -5.53 -3.40 13.13
CA ARG A 37 -4.59 -2.40 12.57
C ARG A 37 -3.44 -3.03 11.78
N LEU A 38 -3.07 -4.26 12.09
CA LEU A 38 -2.14 -5.08 11.33
C LEU A 38 -2.98 -5.97 10.40
N GLY A 39 -3.45 -5.41 9.29
CA GLY A 39 -3.93 -6.24 8.17
C GLY A 39 -2.86 -7.29 7.85
N PRO A 40 -3.22 -8.53 7.43
CA PRO A 40 -2.26 -9.60 7.25
C PRO A 40 -1.14 -9.16 6.31
N VAL A 41 0.05 -8.99 6.88
CA VAL A 41 1.30 -8.78 6.15
C VAL A 41 1.59 -10.10 5.45
N GLY A 42 1.17 -10.22 4.19
CA GLY A 42 1.41 -11.43 3.39
C GLY A 42 0.23 -11.93 2.57
N ALA A 43 -1.00 -11.44 2.79
CA ALA A 43 -2.18 -11.81 2.00
C ALA A 43 -2.82 -10.61 1.31
N LEU A 44 -2.04 -9.61 0.90
CA LEU A 44 -2.50 -8.43 0.17
C LEU A 44 -2.37 -8.60 -1.34
N THR A 45 -2.69 -9.76 -1.84
CA THR A 45 -3.34 -9.85 -3.13
C THR A 45 -4.80 -9.52 -2.91
N LEU A 46 -5.13 -8.22 -2.89
CA LEU A 46 -6.49 -7.82 -3.18
C LEU A 46 -6.83 -8.51 -4.50
N SER A 47 -7.78 -9.46 -4.43
CA SER A 47 -8.22 -10.30 -5.53
C SER A 47 -8.98 -9.46 -6.55
N GLY A 48 -8.26 -8.62 -7.28
CA GLY A 48 -8.80 -7.73 -8.31
C GLY A 48 -7.68 -7.00 -9.06
N GLY A 49 -7.93 -6.68 -10.32
CA GLY A 49 -7.02 -5.98 -11.21
C GLY A 49 -5.84 -6.80 -11.73
N ALA A 50 -5.11 -6.25 -12.70
CA ALA A 50 -3.99 -6.88 -13.36
C ALA A 50 -2.95 -7.38 -12.35
N LYS A 51 -2.55 -8.64 -12.47
CA LYS A 51 -1.54 -9.27 -11.61
C LYS A 51 -0.14 -8.88 -12.06
N VAL A 52 0.85 -9.11 -11.19
CA VAL A 52 2.26 -8.95 -11.56
C VAL A 52 2.59 -9.89 -12.72
N GLY A 53 3.27 -9.35 -13.75
CA GLY A 53 3.56 -10.03 -15.01
C GLY A 53 2.46 -9.89 -16.07
N GLU A 54 1.23 -9.51 -15.73
CA GLU A 54 0.16 -9.27 -16.69
C GLU A 54 0.24 -7.86 -17.29
N THR A 55 -0.27 -7.71 -18.52
CA THR A 55 -0.38 -6.40 -19.16
C THR A 55 -1.41 -5.54 -18.43
N ALA A 56 -1.00 -4.34 -18.05
CA ALA A 56 -1.88 -3.39 -17.41
C ALA A 56 -2.93 -2.85 -18.41
N PRO A 57 -4.17 -2.64 -17.97
CA PRO A 57 -5.17 -1.97 -18.79
C PRO A 57 -4.70 -0.60 -19.27
N LEU A 58 -5.01 -0.25 -20.50
CA LEU A 58 -4.67 1.04 -21.07
C LEU A 58 -5.71 2.09 -20.69
N PHE A 59 -5.25 3.20 -20.17
CA PHE A 59 -6.05 4.39 -19.88
C PHE A 59 -5.41 5.63 -20.51
N GLU A 60 -6.25 6.49 -21.08
CA GLU A 60 -5.89 7.85 -21.49
C GLU A 60 -6.80 8.80 -20.72
N LEU A 61 -6.22 9.54 -19.79
CA LEU A 61 -6.98 10.32 -18.80
C LEU A 61 -6.48 11.76 -18.76
N PRO A 62 -7.39 12.74 -18.60
CA PRO A 62 -7.00 14.10 -18.34
C PRO A 62 -6.29 14.23 -16.99
N SER A 63 -5.26 15.06 -16.93
CA SER A 63 -4.55 15.37 -15.71
C SER A 63 -5.05 16.68 -15.11
N LEU A 64 -5.29 16.69 -13.80
CA LEU A 64 -5.63 17.92 -13.06
C LEU A 64 -4.49 18.95 -13.08
N THR A 65 -3.26 18.52 -13.33
CA THR A 65 -2.07 19.39 -13.47
C THR A 65 -1.80 19.80 -14.91
N GLY A 66 -2.69 19.43 -15.85
CA GLY A 66 -2.65 19.77 -17.27
C GLY A 66 -2.23 18.61 -18.17
N GLY A 67 -2.75 18.65 -19.41
CA GLY A 67 -2.51 17.64 -20.44
C GLY A 67 -3.25 16.32 -20.24
N GLU A 68 -2.89 15.35 -21.05
CA GLU A 68 -3.38 13.96 -20.97
C GLU A 68 -2.27 13.02 -20.51
N VAL A 69 -2.65 11.97 -19.80
CA VAL A 69 -1.75 10.95 -19.29
C VAL A 69 -2.16 9.58 -19.80
N ARG A 70 -1.24 8.93 -20.48
CA ARG A 70 -1.39 7.54 -20.89
C ARG A 70 -0.78 6.64 -19.80
N ILE A 71 -1.59 5.71 -19.28
CA ILE A 71 -1.23 4.75 -18.22
C ILE A 71 -1.48 3.35 -18.76
N GLY A 72 -0.51 2.45 -18.68
CA GLY A 72 -0.56 1.13 -19.30
C GLY A 72 -0.14 1.15 -20.77
N GLY A 73 -0.12 -0.04 -21.39
CA GLY A 73 0.44 -0.23 -22.72
C GLY A 73 1.96 -0.02 -22.75
N THR A 74 2.57 -0.25 -23.92
CA THR A 74 4.02 -0.03 -24.11
C THR A 74 4.35 1.45 -23.98
N SER A 75 5.39 1.78 -23.22
CA SER A 75 5.88 3.13 -23.05
C SER A 75 6.50 3.66 -24.35
N THR A 76 6.14 4.88 -24.73
CA THR A 76 6.70 5.52 -25.92
C THR A 76 8.09 6.12 -25.69
N ASP A 77 8.43 6.38 -24.43
CA ASP A 77 9.69 6.99 -24.01
C ASP A 77 10.65 6.00 -23.29
N GLY A 78 10.27 4.71 -23.27
CA GLY A 78 11.06 3.64 -22.67
C GLY A 78 11.11 3.66 -21.12
N ARG A 79 10.38 4.57 -20.47
CA ARG A 79 10.35 4.70 -19.03
C ARG A 79 9.29 3.81 -18.39
N SER A 80 9.58 3.32 -17.19
CA SER A 80 8.59 2.73 -16.31
C SER A 80 7.65 3.81 -15.76
N THR A 81 6.46 3.40 -15.31
CA THR A 81 5.50 4.30 -14.66
C THR A 81 5.25 3.83 -13.24
N LEU A 82 5.63 4.66 -12.26
CA LEU A 82 5.21 4.48 -10.88
C LEU A 82 3.87 5.18 -10.69
N LEU A 83 2.80 4.40 -10.62
CA LEU A 83 1.44 4.87 -10.39
C LEU A 83 1.16 4.82 -8.89
N PHE A 84 0.90 5.97 -8.28
CA PHE A 84 0.65 6.09 -6.86
C PHE A 84 -0.78 6.53 -6.58
N PHE A 85 -1.53 5.68 -5.90
CA PHE A 85 -2.90 5.93 -5.48
C PHE A 85 -2.93 6.53 -4.07
N LEU A 86 -3.59 7.67 -3.94
CA LEU A 86 -3.63 8.47 -2.73
C LEU A 86 -4.99 9.13 -2.50
N SER A 87 -5.17 9.73 -1.31
CA SER A 87 -6.36 10.53 -0.98
C SER A 87 -5.96 11.76 -0.14
N PRO A 88 -6.66 12.90 -0.28
CA PRO A 88 -6.44 14.09 0.54
C PRO A 88 -6.63 13.84 2.04
N THR A 89 -7.46 12.86 2.40
CA THR A 89 -7.77 12.49 3.79
C THR A 89 -6.81 11.44 4.37
N CYS A 90 -5.88 10.90 3.57
CA CYS A 90 -4.95 9.86 3.98
C CYS A 90 -3.66 10.46 4.57
N PRO A 91 -3.42 10.39 5.90
CA PRO A 91 -2.20 10.95 6.50
C PRO A 91 -0.92 10.26 6.01
N VAL A 92 -0.95 8.93 5.85
CA VAL A 92 0.20 8.14 5.38
C VAL A 92 0.54 8.50 3.93
N CYS A 93 -0.46 8.78 3.08
CA CYS A 93 -0.22 9.23 1.71
C CYS A 93 0.63 10.51 1.68
N LYS A 94 0.35 11.46 2.58
CA LYS A 94 1.10 12.73 2.67
C LYS A 94 2.56 12.52 3.08
N THR A 95 2.83 11.60 3.99
CA THR A 95 4.22 11.27 4.39
C THR A 95 4.99 10.55 3.30
N MET A 96 4.28 9.81 2.42
CA MET A 96 4.91 9.10 1.29
C MET A 96 5.24 10.01 0.10
N LEU A 97 4.51 11.11 -0.11
CA LEU A 97 4.72 12.01 -1.25
C LEU A 97 6.16 12.52 -1.38
N PRO A 98 6.81 13.11 -0.35
CA PRO A 98 8.18 13.60 -0.48
C PRO A 98 9.17 12.47 -0.77
N ILE A 99 8.94 11.26 -0.25
CA ILE A 99 9.77 10.07 -0.51
C ILE A 99 9.68 9.70 -1.98
N LEU A 100 8.46 9.56 -2.52
CA LEU A 100 8.22 9.20 -3.93
C LEU A 100 8.79 10.27 -4.89
N VAL A 101 8.59 11.55 -4.57
CA VAL A 101 9.13 12.66 -5.34
C VAL A 101 10.66 12.63 -5.36
N SER A 102 11.32 12.35 -4.23
CA SER A 102 12.78 12.25 -4.17
C SER A 102 13.28 11.07 -5.00
N MET A 103 12.73 9.87 -4.77
CA MET A 103 13.16 8.64 -5.46
C MET A 103 12.93 8.72 -6.97
N THR A 104 11.81 9.27 -7.42
CA THR A 104 11.54 9.43 -8.85
C THR A 104 12.36 10.55 -9.48
N LYS A 105 12.79 11.57 -8.74
CA LYS A 105 13.75 12.55 -9.21
C LYS A 105 15.13 11.93 -9.47
N GLU A 106 15.59 11.06 -8.60
CA GLU A 106 16.84 10.31 -8.75
C GLU A 106 16.80 9.36 -9.96
N SER A 107 15.61 8.81 -10.27
CA SER A 107 15.37 7.85 -11.36
C SER A 107 14.65 8.44 -12.57
N ARG A 108 14.70 9.76 -12.79
CA ARG A 108 13.92 10.46 -13.85
C ARG A 108 14.10 9.92 -15.26
N GLN A 109 15.28 9.39 -15.57
CA GLN A 109 15.60 8.84 -16.89
C GLN A 109 14.90 7.49 -17.13
N SER A 110 14.58 6.75 -16.07
CA SER A 110 14.02 5.40 -16.15
C SER A 110 12.59 5.27 -15.63
N THR A 111 12.12 6.22 -14.81
CA THR A 111 10.79 6.12 -14.19
C THR A 111 10.11 7.49 -14.12
N ARG A 112 8.83 7.52 -14.50
CA ARG A 112 7.92 8.67 -14.28
C ARG A 112 6.97 8.37 -13.13
N LEU A 113 6.63 9.38 -12.33
CA LEU A 113 5.61 9.32 -11.30
C LEU A 113 4.29 9.83 -11.87
N VAL A 114 3.23 9.07 -11.68
CA VAL A 114 1.84 9.47 -11.94
C VAL A 114 1.05 9.32 -10.65
N LEU A 115 0.36 10.38 -10.25
CA LEU A 115 -0.49 10.40 -9.07
C LEU A 115 -1.93 10.10 -9.48
N ALA A 116 -2.63 9.26 -8.74
CA ALA A 116 -4.00 8.88 -9.02
C ALA A 116 -4.85 8.95 -7.76
N SER A 117 -6.06 9.48 -7.89
CA SER A 117 -7.03 9.57 -6.81
C SER A 117 -8.45 9.39 -7.35
N ASP A 118 -9.42 9.44 -6.46
CA ASP A 118 -10.84 9.49 -6.75
C ASP A 118 -11.55 10.56 -5.89
N GLY A 119 -12.84 10.75 -6.11
CA GLY A 119 -13.67 11.65 -5.33
C GLY A 119 -13.63 13.11 -5.78
N ASP A 120 -13.72 14.05 -4.83
CA ASP A 120 -13.92 15.48 -5.10
C ASP A 120 -12.68 16.17 -5.69
N GLU A 121 -12.84 16.76 -6.87
CA GLU A 121 -11.78 17.46 -7.61
C GLU A 121 -11.22 18.65 -6.83
N ALA A 122 -12.09 19.42 -6.16
CA ALA A 122 -11.66 20.62 -5.42
C ALA A 122 -10.76 20.27 -4.23
N ALA A 123 -11.03 19.12 -3.56
CA ALA A 123 -10.17 18.62 -2.51
C ALA A 123 -8.80 18.17 -3.04
N GLN A 124 -8.78 17.55 -4.23
CA GLN A 124 -7.53 17.14 -4.89
C GLN A 124 -6.71 18.37 -5.31
N MET A 125 -7.33 19.38 -5.91
CA MET A 125 -6.63 20.62 -6.30
C MET A 125 -6.00 21.33 -5.09
N LYS A 126 -6.70 21.40 -3.95
CA LYS A 126 -6.13 21.93 -2.70
C LYS A 126 -4.91 21.14 -2.24
N MET A 127 -4.94 19.81 -2.36
CA MET A 127 -3.80 18.96 -2.02
C MET A 127 -2.63 19.16 -3.00
N ILE A 128 -2.88 19.22 -4.31
CA ILE A 128 -1.87 19.48 -5.34
C ILE A 128 -1.10 20.76 -5.04
N LEU A 129 -1.82 21.85 -4.74
CA LEU A 129 -1.20 23.14 -4.42
C LEU A 129 -0.42 23.10 -3.10
N ARG A 130 -1.01 22.50 -2.05
CA ARG A 130 -0.38 22.45 -0.72
C ARG A 130 0.88 21.61 -0.70
N GLU A 131 0.86 20.44 -1.37
CA GLU A 131 1.97 19.50 -1.40
C GLU A 131 2.94 19.77 -2.57
N LYS A 132 2.72 20.83 -3.37
CA LYS A 132 3.56 21.26 -4.52
C LYS A 132 3.71 20.15 -5.56
N LEU A 133 2.59 19.57 -5.99
CA LEU A 133 2.55 18.42 -6.91
C LEU A 133 2.28 18.84 -8.36
N SER A 134 2.29 20.13 -8.69
CA SER A 134 1.94 20.65 -10.02
C SER A 134 2.84 20.14 -11.15
N ASP A 135 4.06 19.69 -10.84
CA ASP A 135 5.02 19.13 -11.80
C ASP A 135 4.76 17.64 -12.13
N TYR A 136 3.80 17.02 -11.46
CA TYR A 136 3.49 15.60 -11.60
C TYR A 136 2.10 15.42 -12.19
N PRO A 137 1.93 14.54 -13.19
CA PRO A 137 0.60 14.19 -13.66
C PRO A 137 -0.27 13.66 -12.52
N PHE A 138 -1.47 14.24 -12.38
CA PHE A 138 -2.43 13.86 -11.36
C PHE A 138 -3.78 13.53 -12.01
N VAL A 139 -4.17 12.26 -11.98
CA VAL A 139 -5.41 11.78 -12.61
C VAL A 139 -6.49 11.47 -11.58
N LEU A 140 -7.73 11.70 -11.97
CA LEU A 140 -8.89 11.43 -11.14
C LEU A 140 -9.73 10.33 -11.82
N SER A 141 -9.66 9.10 -11.31
CA SER A 141 -10.36 7.97 -11.92
C SER A 141 -10.56 6.80 -10.94
N THR A 142 -11.82 6.55 -10.61
CA THR A 142 -12.23 5.35 -9.84
C THR A 142 -11.99 4.06 -10.64
N ASP A 143 -12.19 4.10 -11.95
CA ASP A 143 -12.02 2.92 -12.81
C ASP A 143 -10.56 2.49 -12.91
N LEU A 144 -9.62 3.45 -12.91
CA LEU A 144 -8.20 3.16 -12.83
C LEU A 144 -7.86 2.41 -11.53
N GLY A 145 -8.41 2.88 -10.41
CA GLY A 145 -8.24 2.21 -9.12
C GLY A 145 -8.78 0.78 -9.11
N ARG A 146 -9.98 0.57 -9.64
CA ARG A 146 -10.58 -0.77 -9.77
C ARG A 146 -9.76 -1.69 -10.68
N ALA A 147 -9.33 -1.19 -11.84
CA ALA A 147 -8.56 -1.96 -12.81
C ALA A 147 -7.22 -2.45 -12.24
N HIS A 148 -6.65 -1.73 -11.28
CA HIS A 148 -5.44 -2.12 -10.58
C HIS A 148 -5.69 -2.84 -9.24
N GLY A 149 -6.97 -3.04 -8.84
CA GLY A 149 -7.34 -3.74 -7.61
C GLY A 149 -7.02 -2.97 -6.33
N VAL A 150 -7.11 -1.63 -6.39
CA VAL A 150 -6.81 -0.76 -5.24
C VAL A 150 -7.98 -0.78 -4.27
N GLY A 151 -7.79 -1.39 -3.11
CA GLY A 151 -8.81 -1.44 -2.05
C GLY A 151 -8.42 -0.69 -0.78
N LYS A 152 -7.14 -0.35 -0.63
CA LYS A 152 -6.61 0.41 0.52
C LYS A 152 -5.54 1.39 0.05
N LEU A 153 -5.35 2.49 0.78
CA LEU A 153 -4.36 3.53 0.49
C LEU A 153 -3.34 3.66 1.63
N PRO A 154 -2.13 4.11 1.33
CA PRO A 154 -1.55 4.38 0.01
C PRO A 154 -1.17 3.11 -0.75
N TYR A 155 -1.38 3.09 -2.05
CA TYR A 155 -1.09 1.95 -2.90
C TYR A 155 -0.22 2.37 -4.10
N ALA A 156 0.72 1.52 -4.49
CA ALA A 156 1.54 1.79 -5.65
C ALA A 156 1.54 0.62 -6.63
N VAL A 157 1.60 0.94 -7.92
CA VAL A 157 1.77 0.00 -9.03
C VAL A 157 2.94 0.47 -9.87
N LEU A 158 3.93 -0.37 -10.05
CA LEU A 158 5.04 -0.13 -10.94
C LEU A 158 4.79 -0.86 -12.25
N LEU A 159 4.61 -0.09 -13.32
CA LEU A 159 4.46 -0.59 -14.68
C LEU A 159 5.81 -0.54 -15.38
N GLY A 160 6.20 -1.65 -15.98
CA GLY A 160 7.38 -1.70 -16.84
C GLY A 160 7.21 -0.92 -18.15
N PRO A 161 8.31 -0.66 -18.88
CA PRO A 161 8.24 0.00 -20.17
C PRO A 161 7.48 -0.82 -21.25
N ASP A 162 7.34 -2.14 -21.02
CA ASP A 162 6.54 -3.06 -21.82
C ASP A 162 5.03 -3.01 -21.50
N GLY A 163 4.62 -2.19 -20.56
CA GLY A 163 3.24 -2.03 -20.12
C GLY A 163 2.74 -3.11 -19.17
N LYS A 164 3.61 -4.00 -18.69
CA LYS A 164 3.25 -5.01 -17.70
C LYS A 164 3.38 -4.48 -16.27
N VAL A 165 2.58 -5.04 -15.38
CA VAL A 165 2.72 -4.80 -13.93
C VAL A 165 4.00 -5.49 -13.45
N ALA A 166 5.03 -4.71 -13.15
CA ALA A 166 6.30 -5.21 -12.61
C ALA A 166 6.20 -5.54 -11.13
N ALA A 167 5.53 -4.66 -10.36
CA ALA A 167 5.28 -4.85 -8.94
C ALA A 167 4.08 -4.00 -8.50
N LYS A 168 3.41 -4.39 -7.43
CA LYS A 168 2.34 -3.58 -6.83
C LYS A 168 2.15 -3.90 -5.36
N GLY A 169 1.66 -2.94 -4.57
CA GLY A 169 1.37 -3.18 -3.16
C GLY A 169 1.05 -1.92 -2.37
N LEU A 170 0.68 -2.13 -1.10
CA LEU A 170 0.59 -1.05 -0.12
C LEU A 170 1.99 -0.55 0.23
N ILE A 171 2.15 0.76 0.27
CA ILE A 171 3.43 1.38 0.63
C ILE A 171 3.21 2.35 1.79
N ASN A 172 4.00 2.24 2.87
CA ASN A 172 3.91 3.11 4.02
C ASN A 172 5.27 3.63 4.51
N ASN A 173 6.35 3.21 3.85
CA ASN A 173 7.71 3.66 4.11
C ASN A 173 8.56 3.59 2.82
N ARG A 174 9.79 4.10 2.88
CA ARG A 174 10.75 4.12 1.77
C ARG A 174 11.11 2.72 1.29
N GLU A 175 11.33 1.79 2.21
CA GLU A 175 11.75 0.42 1.92
C GLU A 175 10.72 -0.33 1.06
N HIS A 176 9.42 -0.07 1.27
CA HIS A 176 8.36 -0.65 0.43
C HIS A 176 8.45 -0.13 -1.02
N VAL A 177 8.82 1.13 -1.23
CA VAL A 177 9.00 1.68 -2.59
C VAL A 177 10.25 1.07 -3.23
N GLU A 178 11.36 0.97 -2.49
CA GLU A 178 12.59 0.32 -2.93
C GLU A 178 12.35 -1.13 -3.34
N SER A 179 11.52 -1.86 -2.57
CA SER A 179 11.13 -3.24 -2.88
C SER A 179 10.39 -3.36 -4.22
N LEU A 180 9.56 -2.37 -4.61
CA LEU A 180 8.89 -2.37 -5.92
C LEU A 180 9.92 -2.25 -7.06
N PHE A 181 10.90 -1.39 -6.92
CA PHE A 181 11.96 -1.23 -7.93
C PHE A 181 12.88 -2.46 -7.99
N GLU A 182 13.19 -3.06 -6.84
CA GLU A 182 13.98 -4.27 -6.78
C GLU A 182 13.24 -5.46 -7.43
N ALA A 183 11.93 -5.59 -7.20
CA ALA A 183 11.09 -6.60 -7.86
C ALA A 183 11.11 -6.42 -9.39
N GLN A 184 11.07 -5.18 -9.89
CA GLN A 184 11.21 -4.90 -11.32
C GLN A 184 12.59 -5.32 -11.86
N ARG A 185 13.67 -4.99 -11.14
CA ARG A 185 15.05 -5.28 -11.55
C ARG A 185 15.33 -6.78 -11.60
N THR A 186 14.82 -7.53 -10.62
CA THR A 186 15.07 -8.97 -10.49
C THR A 186 14.04 -9.81 -11.24
N GLY A 187 12.90 -9.24 -11.61
CA GLY A 187 11.76 -9.96 -12.18
C GLY A 187 11.09 -10.93 -11.20
N ILE A 188 11.31 -10.72 -9.89
CA ILE A 188 10.83 -11.59 -8.82
C ILE A 188 9.91 -10.77 -7.93
N ALA A 189 8.61 -10.99 -8.06
CA ALA A 189 7.59 -10.22 -7.35
C ALA A 189 7.42 -10.63 -5.88
N SER A 190 7.82 -11.86 -5.51
CA SER A 190 7.70 -12.37 -4.14
C SER A 190 8.74 -13.45 -3.86
N ILE A 191 8.97 -13.75 -2.56
CA ILE A 191 9.83 -14.87 -2.13
C ILE A 191 9.29 -16.20 -2.66
N GLN A 192 7.95 -16.34 -2.76
CA GLN A 192 7.31 -17.53 -3.32
C GLN A 192 7.65 -17.71 -4.81
N ASP A 193 7.64 -16.64 -5.59
CA ASP A 193 8.05 -16.67 -7.00
C ASP A 193 9.53 -17.01 -7.16
N TYR A 194 10.37 -16.50 -6.25
CA TYR A 194 11.78 -16.85 -6.22
C TYR A 194 12.01 -18.35 -5.97
N MET A 195 11.34 -18.90 -4.97
CA MET A 195 11.42 -20.33 -4.62
C MET A 195 10.89 -21.20 -5.75
N ALA A 196 9.75 -20.87 -6.34
CA ALA A 196 9.17 -21.61 -7.47
C ALA A 196 10.08 -21.61 -8.69
N ARG A 197 10.74 -20.49 -9.03
CA ARG A 197 11.71 -20.44 -10.14
C ARG A 197 12.96 -21.25 -9.88
N ARG A 198 13.40 -21.32 -8.62
CA ARG A 198 14.57 -22.10 -8.22
C ARG A 198 14.31 -23.61 -8.30
N GLU A 199 13.09 -24.06 -7.95
CA GLU A 199 12.67 -25.45 -8.10
C GLU A 199 12.53 -25.89 -9.56
N LEU A 200 12.13 -24.99 -10.46
CA LEU A 200 12.05 -25.25 -11.90
C LEU A 200 13.41 -25.26 -12.60
N ALA A 201 14.46 -24.74 -11.97
CA ALA A 201 15.82 -24.66 -12.51
C ALA A 201 16.75 -25.75 -11.98
N SER A 202 16.28 -26.60 -11.05
CA SER A 202 16.99 -27.76 -10.49
C SER A 202 16.50 -29.06 -11.11
#